data_4824de3aecae69286b8bf477ada43c1d
#
_entry.id   4824de3aecae69286b8bf477ada43c1d
#
_cell.length_a   1.000
_cell.length_b   1.000
_cell.length_c   1.000
_cell.angle_alpha   90.00
_cell.angle_beta   90.00
_cell.angle_gamma   90.00
#
_symmetry.space_group_name_H-M   'P 1'
#
loop_
_entity.id
_entity.type
_entity.pdbx_description
1 polymer ?
#
loop_
_entity_poly.entity_id
_entity_poly.type
_entity_poly.pdbx_seq_one_letter_code
_entity_poly.pdbx_strand_id
1 'polypeptide(L)'
;EEGIFDGDTVIIRSQTIAQNGDTVVAIISTPEELATLKKIYYLGDKIELRAANPKMKDWPRQYNIGDIEIRGKFCGLTRKTDQ
;
A
#
# COMPACT_ATOMS: atom_id res chain seq x y z
N GLU A 1 1.63 -6.57 -10.60
CA GLU A 1 0.26 -6.46 -10.11
C GLU A 1 -0.13 -7.68 -9.31
N GLU A 2 -1.07 -7.49 -8.43
CA GLU A 2 -1.52 -8.57 -7.57
C GLU A 2 -2.84 -9.18 -8.05
N GLY A 3 -3.18 -8.99 -9.30
CA GLY A 3 -4.39 -9.59 -9.84
C GLY A 3 -5.67 -8.86 -9.51
N ILE A 4 -5.58 -7.55 -9.26
CA ILE A 4 -6.76 -6.74 -9.05
C ILE A 4 -7.24 -6.24 -10.40
N PHE A 5 -8.49 -6.53 -10.72
CA PHE A 5 -9.07 -6.20 -12.02
C PHE A 5 -10.25 -5.27 -11.84
N ASP A 6 -10.66 -4.65 -12.94
CA ASP A 6 -11.87 -3.85 -12.94
C ASP A 6 -13.05 -4.68 -12.46
N GLY A 7 -13.84 -4.10 -11.60
CA GLY A 7 -14.99 -4.80 -11.04
C GLY A 7 -14.70 -5.57 -9.76
N ASP A 8 -13.41 -5.72 -9.41
CA ASP A 8 -13.08 -6.34 -8.14
C ASP A 8 -13.27 -5.33 -7.02
N THR A 9 -13.64 -5.84 -5.84
CA THR A 9 -13.76 -5.02 -4.65
C THR A 9 -12.60 -5.31 -3.72
N VAL A 10 -11.87 -4.28 -3.38
CA VAL A 10 -10.72 -4.38 -2.48
C VAL A 10 -11.24 -4.17 -1.06
N ILE A 11 -10.89 -5.09 -0.18
CA ILE A 11 -11.30 -5.01 1.22
C ILE A 11 -10.14 -4.44 2.02
N ILE A 12 -10.38 -3.27 2.60
CA ILE A 12 -9.37 -2.55 3.37
C ILE A 12 -9.87 -2.44 4.81
N ARG A 13 -9.04 -2.87 5.74
CA ARG A 13 -9.31 -2.66 7.16
C ARG A 13 -8.68 -1.34 7.57
N SER A 14 -9.49 -0.46 8.15
CA SER A 14 -8.99 0.82 8.63
C SER A 14 -8.05 0.58 9.82
N GLN A 15 -6.81 1.01 9.70
CA GLN A 15 -5.84 0.92 10.80
C GLN A 15 -4.68 1.84 10.49
N THR A 16 -3.97 2.24 11.53
CA THR A 16 -2.86 3.19 11.41
C THR A 16 -1.50 2.54 11.65
N ILE A 17 -1.47 1.26 11.99
CA ILE A 17 -0.24 0.52 12.28
C ILE A 17 -0.21 -0.70 11.38
N ALA A 18 0.99 -1.01 10.88
CA ALA A 18 1.16 -2.16 10.01
C ALA A 18 2.44 -2.89 10.38
N GLN A 19 2.56 -4.10 9.90
CA GLN A 19 3.75 -4.93 10.07
C GLN A 19 4.49 -5.05 8.75
N ASN A 20 5.78 -5.37 8.83
CA ASN A 20 6.59 -5.56 7.63
C ASN A 20 5.94 -6.57 6.71
N GLY A 21 5.84 -6.21 5.44
CA GLY A 21 5.26 -7.07 4.44
C GLY A 21 3.76 -6.88 4.23
N ASP A 22 3.10 -6.13 5.10
CA ASP A 22 1.68 -5.83 4.89
C ASP A 22 1.50 -4.97 3.66
N THR A 23 0.42 -5.19 2.95
CA THR A 23 0.00 -4.28 1.88
C THR A 23 -0.94 -3.26 2.50
N VAL A 24 -0.58 -1.99 2.38
CA VAL A 24 -1.30 -0.92 3.06
C VAL A 24 -1.70 0.17 2.09
N VAL A 25 -2.74 0.90 2.49
CA VAL A 25 -3.04 2.18 1.87
C VAL A 25 -2.24 3.22 2.62
N ALA A 26 -1.29 3.81 1.94
CA ALA A 26 -0.39 4.80 2.53
C ALA A 26 -0.62 6.15 1.87
N ILE A 27 -0.61 7.19 2.69
CA ILE A 27 -0.66 8.57 2.22
C ILE A 27 0.76 9.12 2.32
N ILE A 28 1.31 9.53 1.20
CA ILE A 28 2.63 10.14 1.12
C ILE A 28 2.42 11.65 1.05
N SER A 29 3.03 12.39 1.96
CA SER A 29 2.76 13.82 2.11
C SER A 29 3.61 14.70 1.22
N THR A 30 4.80 14.25 0.83
CA THR A 30 5.74 15.09 0.10
C THR A 30 6.26 14.37 -1.13
N PRO A 31 6.48 15.12 -2.23
CA PRO A 31 6.26 16.54 -2.42
C PRO A 31 4.79 16.93 -2.56
N GLU A 32 3.97 15.97 -2.96
CA GLU A 32 2.53 16.18 -3.09
C GLU A 32 1.83 15.03 -2.40
N GLU A 33 0.65 15.29 -1.89
CA GLU A 33 -0.13 14.24 -1.25
C GLU A 33 -0.50 13.18 -2.27
N LEU A 34 -0.22 11.93 -1.94
CA LEU A 34 -0.46 10.80 -2.83
C LEU A 34 -0.92 9.61 -2.03
N ALA A 35 -2.05 9.04 -2.42
CA ALA A 35 -2.52 7.78 -1.84
C ALA A 35 -2.06 6.64 -2.71
N THR A 36 -1.50 5.61 -2.08
CA THR A 36 -0.99 4.47 -2.83
C THR A 36 -1.19 3.18 -2.04
N LEU A 37 -1.31 2.08 -2.77
CA LEU A 37 -1.43 0.74 -2.17
C LEU A 37 -0.10 0.01 -2.42
N LYS A 38 0.68 -0.17 -1.35
CA LYS A 38 2.03 -0.72 -1.46
C LYS A 38 2.33 -1.61 -0.27
N LYS A 39 3.35 -2.45 -0.42
CA LYS A 39 3.88 -3.22 0.70
C LYS A 39 4.80 -2.33 1.51
N ILE A 40 4.69 -2.43 2.83
CA ILE A 40 5.43 -1.56 3.73
C ILE A 40 6.48 -2.34 4.49
N TYR A 41 7.64 -1.73 4.68
CA TYR A 41 8.74 -2.29 5.47
C TYR A 41 9.33 -1.17 6.31
N TYR A 42 9.51 -1.44 7.59
CA TYR A 42 10.10 -0.47 8.50
C TYR A 42 11.61 -0.70 8.55
N LEU A 43 12.36 0.34 8.27
CA LEU A 43 13.83 0.29 8.23
C LEU A 43 14.37 1.29 9.25
N GLY A 44 14.18 0.99 10.54
CA GLY A 44 14.61 1.92 11.55
C GLY A 44 13.76 3.19 11.54
N ASP A 45 14.37 4.32 11.21
CA ASP A 45 13.68 5.60 11.16
C ASP A 45 13.10 5.91 9.78
N LYS A 46 13.16 4.95 8.87
CA LYS A 46 12.63 5.10 7.52
C LYS A 46 11.57 4.07 7.25
N ILE A 47 10.75 4.35 6.26
CA ILE A 47 9.77 3.40 5.75
C ILE A 47 10.07 3.17 4.29
N GLU A 48 10.12 1.91 3.89
CA GLU A 48 10.25 1.57 2.48
C GLU A 48 8.92 1.05 1.98
N LEU A 49 8.44 1.62 0.88
CA LEU A 49 7.24 1.16 0.20
C LEU A 49 7.65 0.45 -1.08
N ARG A 50 7.15 -0.76 -1.27
CA ARG A 50 7.46 -1.59 -2.42
C ARG A 50 6.20 -1.89 -3.20
N ALA A 51 6.31 -1.82 -4.51
CA ALA A 51 5.22 -2.23 -5.38
C ALA A 51 5.10 -3.74 -5.34
N ALA A 52 3.86 -4.24 -5.45
CA ALA A 52 3.64 -5.67 -5.58
C ALA A 52 4.18 -6.19 -6.90
N ASN A 53 4.14 -5.37 -7.93
CA ASN A 53 4.66 -5.73 -9.24
C ASN A 53 6.12 -5.33 -9.32
N PRO A 54 7.06 -6.30 -9.39
CA PRO A 54 8.49 -5.97 -9.42
C PRO A 54 8.93 -5.24 -10.67
N LYS A 55 8.07 -5.17 -11.68
CA LYS A 55 8.40 -4.46 -12.91
C LYS A 55 8.13 -2.97 -12.83
N MET A 56 7.53 -2.49 -11.75
CA MET A 56 7.29 -1.06 -11.58
C MET A 56 8.60 -0.37 -11.24
N LYS A 57 9.04 0.53 -12.12
CA LYS A 57 10.38 1.09 -12.05
C LYS A 57 10.54 2.19 -11.01
N ASP A 58 9.45 2.81 -10.61
CA ASP A 58 9.50 3.91 -9.65
C ASP A 58 9.59 3.42 -8.21
N TRP A 59 9.57 2.13 -8.00
CA TRP A 59 9.59 1.53 -6.68
C TRP A 59 10.72 0.51 -6.60
N PRO A 60 11.27 0.27 -5.42
CA PRO A 60 10.84 0.75 -4.10
C PRO A 60 11.29 2.18 -3.83
N ARG A 61 10.65 2.82 -2.85
CA ARG A 61 11.02 4.17 -2.41
C ARG A 61 11.06 4.20 -0.90
N GLN A 62 11.94 5.03 -0.36
CA GLN A 62 12.09 5.19 1.07
C GLN A 62 11.67 6.59 1.48
N TYR A 63 11.05 6.67 2.64
CA TYR A 63 10.51 7.92 3.17
C TYR A 63 10.82 8.02 4.64
N ASN A 64 10.84 9.23 5.17
CA ASN A 64 10.87 9.43 6.61
C ASN A 64 9.54 9.00 7.19
N ILE A 65 9.57 8.48 8.42
CA ILE A 65 8.35 8.00 9.07
C ILE A 65 7.28 9.07 9.12
N GLY A 66 7.67 10.32 9.40
CA GLY A 66 6.72 11.43 9.51
C GLY A 66 6.04 11.81 8.21
N ASP A 67 6.55 11.34 7.07
CA ASP A 67 5.99 11.69 5.76
C ASP A 67 4.99 10.68 5.25
N ILE A 68 4.76 9.61 5.99
CA ILE A 68 3.87 8.53 5.58
C ILE A 68 2.79 8.33 6.63
N GLU A 69 1.55 8.29 6.18
CA GLU A 69 0.43 7.97 7.06
C GLU A 69 -0.23 6.70 6.55
N ILE A 70 -0.41 5.71 7.44
CA ILE A 70 -1.08 4.47 7.08
C ILE A 70 -2.56 4.66 7.37
N ARG A 71 -3.38 4.44 6.35
CA ARG A 71 -4.83 4.58 6.47
C ARG A 71 -5.54 3.24 6.58
N GLY A 72 -4.95 2.19 6.08
CA GLY A 72 -5.60 0.90 6.14
C GLY A 72 -4.69 -0.21 5.68
N LYS A 73 -5.14 -1.44 5.94
CA LYS A 73 -4.43 -2.64 5.52
C LYS A 73 -5.29 -3.40 4.53
N PHE A 74 -4.67 -3.84 3.44
CA PHE A 74 -5.34 -4.71 2.47
C PHE A 74 -5.62 -6.05 3.13
N CYS A 75 -6.89 -6.46 3.17
CA CYS A 75 -7.28 -7.70 3.81
C CYS A 75 -7.77 -8.73 2.84
N GLY A 76 -8.17 -8.31 1.66
CA GLY A 76 -8.68 -9.27 0.71
C GLY A 76 -9.29 -8.61 -0.49
N LEU A 77 -9.83 -9.46 -1.35
CA LEU A 77 -10.36 -9.06 -2.63
C LEU A 77 -11.63 -9.84 -2.86
N THR A 78 -12.70 -9.15 -3.21
CA THR A 78 -13.94 -9.78 -3.58
C THR A 78 -14.19 -9.52 -5.04
N ARG A 79 -14.32 -10.60 -5.80
CA ARG A 79 -14.53 -10.47 -7.22
C ARG A 79 -16.02 -10.47 -7.52
N LYS A 80 -16.42 -9.51 -8.33
CA LYS A 80 -17.80 -9.47 -8.75
C LYS A 80 -18.11 -10.70 -9.59
N THR A 81 -19.20 -11.37 -9.28
CA THR A 81 -19.62 -12.55 -10.03
C THR A 81 -20.97 -12.33 -10.63
N ASP A 82 -21.20 -12.99 -11.74
CA ASP A 82 -22.51 -13.01 -12.38
C ASP A 82 -23.30 -14.16 -11.78
N GLN A 83 -24.31 -13.83 -11.06
CA GLN A 83 -25.16 -14.81 -10.42
C GLN A 83 -26.52 -14.84 -11.04
#